data_6b5c4f16a8984834f477fe95448be2c8
#
_entry.id   6b5c4f16a8984834f477fe95448be2c8
#
_cell.length_a   1.000
_cell.length_b   1.000
_cell.length_c   1.000
_cell.angle_alpha   90.00
_cell.angle_beta   90.00
_cell.angle_gamma   90.00
#
_symmetry.space_group_name_H-M   'P 1'
#
loop_
_entity.id
_entity.type
_entity.pdbx_description
1 polymer ?
#
loop_
_entity_poly.entity_id
_entity_poly.type
_entity_poly.pdbx_seq_one_letter_code
_entity_poly.pdbx_strand_id
1 'polypeptide(L)'
;MISTIALIAGLIIGFALGRQILFRKSIGEALVANTIAAHFKQPHTLLNNVTLPTDTGTTQIDHVLVADIGIFVIETKHYSGWIYGGPNQSQWTQVIYKVKNKFQNPIRQNYGHLKTIQSLFTLPDENFIPLVVFTGNAEFKSDLGPNVIQLNQLIAQLTAGRPVLFDERKMAYIIGRIEMKRLRRSLETDEYHLNNIRSKIRQRSP
;
A
#
# COMPACT_ATOMS: atom_id res chain seq x y z
N MET A 1 19.06 -34.48 -18.59
CA MET A 1 18.62 -33.40 -19.50
C MET A 1 17.21 -32.89 -19.23
N ILE A 2 16.20 -33.74 -18.98
CA ILE A 2 14.79 -33.33 -18.74
C ILE A 2 14.66 -32.47 -17.44
N SER A 3 15.43 -32.77 -16.38
CA SER A 3 15.35 -31.99 -15.10
C SER A 3 15.87 -30.56 -15.21
N THR A 4 16.89 -30.32 -16.04
CA THR A 4 17.49 -28.97 -16.20
C THR A 4 16.58 -28.04 -17.02
N ILE A 5 15.89 -28.59 -18.04
CA ILE A 5 14.93 -27.82 -18.85
C ILE A 5 13.70 -27.45 -18.03
N ALA A 6 13.19 -28.37 -17.19
CA ALA A 6 12.06 -28.10 -16.31
C ALA A 6 12.41 -27.02 -15.24
N LEU A 7 13.64 -27.02 -14.74
CA LEU A 7 14.13 -26.02 -13.78
C LEU A 7 14.26 -24.63 -14.42
N ILE A 8 14.81 -24.56 -15.63
CA ILE A 8 14.92 -23.30 -16.40
C ILE A 8 13.54 -22.76 -16.77
N ALA A 9 12.63 -23.62 -17.23
CA ALA A 9 11.26 -23.22 -17.53
C ALA A 9 10.53 -22.69 -16.30
N GLY A 10 10.69 -23.32 -15.13
CA GLY A 10 10.13 -22.86 -13.87
C GLY A 10 10.69 -21.50 -13.43
N LEU A 11 12.00 -21.25 -13.62
CA LEU A 11 12.63 -19.97 -13.35
C LEU A 11 12.12 -18.85 -14.28
N ILE A 12 11.98 -19.13 -15.57
CA ILE A 12 11.46 -18.16 -16.55
C ILE A 12 10.00 -17.81 -16.26
N ILE A 13 9.16 -18.80 -15.97
CA ILE A 13 7.75 -18.59 -15.61
C ILE A 13 7.66 -17.79 -14.30
N GLY A 14 8.44 -18.14 -13.28
CA GLY A 14 8.48 -17.41 -12.02
C GLY A 14 8.94 -15.94 -12.17
N PHE A 15 9.92 -15.69 -13.03
CA PHE A 15 10.40 -14.35 -13.35
C PHE A 15 9.34 -13.54 -14.12
N ALA A 16 8.66 -14.12 -15.10
CA ALA A 16 7.61 -13.48 -15.87
C ALA A 16 6.40 -13.12 -14.98
N LEU A 17 5.97 -14.05 -14.10
CA LEU A 17 4.91 -13.80 -13.13
C LEU A 17 5.29 -12.69 -12.14
N GLY A 18 6.51 -12.71 -11.62
CA GLY A 18 7.02 -11.65 -10.72
C GLY A 18 6.99 -10.27 -11.38
N ARG A 19 7.47 -10.17 -12.63
CA ARG A 19 7.40 -8.90 -13.39
C ARG A 19 5.96 -8.43 -13.63
N GLN A 20 5.04 -9.34 -13.91
CA GLN A 20 3.62 -8.99 -14.12
C GLN A 20 2.96 -8.48 -12.84
N ILE A 21 3.30 -9.04 -11.68
CA ILE A 21 2.79 -8.57 -10.38
C ILE A 21 3.32 -7.17 -10.07
N LEU A 22 4.62 -6.93 -10.25
CA LEU A 22 5.23 -5.61 -10.05
C LEU A 22 4.67 -4.55 -11.00
N PHE A 23 4.46 -4.90 -12.26
CA PHE A 23 3.88 -4.00 -13.25
C PHE A 23 2.43 -3.62 -12.89
N ARG A 24 1.60 -4.57 -12.47
CA ARG A 24 0.24 -4.30 -12.01
C ARG A 24 0.21 -3.41 -10.77
N LYS A 25 1.10 -3.63 -9.81
CA LYS A 25 1.22 -2.79 -8.62
C LYS A 25 1.53 -1.35 -9.04
N SER A 26 2.52 -1.14 -9.90
CA SER A 26 2.93 0.18 -10.40
C SER A 26 1.79 0.91 -11.13
N ILE A 27 0.95 0.21 -11.91
CA ILE A 27 -0.24 0.81 -12.55
C ILE A 27 -1.22 1.31 -11.49
N GLY A 28 -1.52 0.48 -10.49
CA GLY A 28 -2.46 0.85 -9.43
C GLY A 28 -2.00 2.08 -8.66
N GLU A 29 -0.72 2.12 -8.29
CA GLU A 29 -0.12 3.26 -7.60
C GLU A 29 -0.16 4.54 -8.45
N ALA A 30 0.15 4.44 -9.76
CA ALA A 30 0.07 5.57 -10.66
C ALA A 30 -1.37 6.12 -10.79
N LEU A 31 -2.39 5.25 -10.82
CA LEU A 31 -3.78 5.66 -10.86
C LEU A 31 -4.19 6.44 -9.60
N VAL A 32 -3.79 5.99 -8.41
CA VAL A 32 -4.04 6.72 -7.15
C VAL A 32 -3.35 8.08 -7.18
N ALA A 33 -2.05 8.12 -7.49
CA ALA A 33 -1.28 9.37 -7.53
C ALA A 33 -1.85 10.39 -8.53
N ASN A 34 -2.19 9.95 -9.74
CA ASN A 34 -2.79 10.80 -10.78
C ASN A 34 -4.18 11.30 -10.36
N THR A 35 -5.00 10.47 -9.72
CA THR A 35 -6.33 10.87 -9.24
C THR A 35 -6.21 11.96 -8.17
N ILE A 36 -5.28 11.81 -7.22
CA ILE A 36 -5.02 12.84 -6.19
C ILE A 36 -4.52 14.12 -6.85
N ALA A 37 -3.51 14.05 -7.72
CA ALA A 37 -2.94 15.23 -8.39
C ALA A 37 -3.99 16.00 -9.22
N ALA A 38 -4.90 15.29 -9.90
CA ALA A 38 -5.90 15.92 -10.76
C ALA A 38 -7.07 16.53 -9.98
N HIS A 39 -7.51 15.89 -8.89
CA HIS A 39 -8.81 16.16 -8.29
C HIS A 39 -8.78 16.61 -6.82
N PHE A 40 -7.71 16.36 -6.07
CA PHE A 40 -7.60 16.81 -4.69
C PHE A 40 -7.07 18.24 -4.63
N LYS A 41 -7.89 19.18 -4.12
CA LYS A 41 -7.63 20.63 -4.19
C LYS A 41 -7.13 21.26 -2.88
N GLN A 42 -7.18 20.51 -1.77
CA GLN A 42 -6.62 20.97 -0.50
C GLN A 42 -5.10 21.11 -0.57
N PRO A 43 -4.47 22.00 0.23
CA PRO A 43 -3.02 22.02 0.37
C PRO A 43 -2.50 20.64 0.75
N HIS A 44 -1.57 20.09 -0.03
CA HIS A 44 -1.06 18.74 0.21
C HIS A 44 0.30 18.48 -0.41
N THR A 45 0.95 17.43 0.08
CA THR A 45 2.10 16.78 -0.54
C THR A 45 1.89 15.28 -0.54
N LEU A 46 2.01 14.65 -1.71
CA LEU A 46 1.93 13.21 -1.88
C LEU A 46 3.33 12.60 -1.96
N LEU A 47 3.68 11.76 -0.99
CA LEU A 47 4.92 11.00 -0.96
C LEU A 47 4.63 9.57 -1.43
N ASN A 48 5.27 9.16 -2.52
CA ASN A 48 5.08 7.83 -3.12
C ASN A 48 6.22 6.89 -2.75
N ASN A 49 5.93 5.59 -2.58
CA ASN A 49 6.90 4.53 -2.34
C ASN A 49 7.83 4.87 -1.15
N VAL A 50 7.24 5.15 -0.01
CA VAL A 50 7.96 5.52 1.21
C VAL A 50 8.45 4.26 1.90
N THR A 51 9.75 3.96 1.79
CA THR A 51 10.37 2.83 2.49
C THR A 51 10.98 3.31 3.81
N LEU A 52 10.49 2.77 4.92
CA LEU A 52 10.95 3.10 6.27
C LEU A 52 11.58 1.89 6.95
N PRO A 53 12.63 2.08 7.77
CA PRO A 53 13.15 1.04 8.63
C PRO A 53 12.14 0.68 9.73
N THR A 54 12.16 -0.58 10.15
CA THR A 54 11.39 -1.12 11.28
C THR A 54 12.33 -2.00 12.12
N ASP A 55 11.94 -2.36 13.33
CA ASP A 55 12.74 -3.23 14.22
C ASP A 55 13.09 -4.57 13.57
N THR A 56 12.31 -5.04 12.62
CA THR A 56 12.47 -6.34 11.95
C THR A 56 12.79 -6.22 10.46
N GLY A 57 13.32 -5.08 10.01
CA GLY A 57 13.69 -4.85 8.60
C GLY A 57 13.12 -3.56 8.04
N THR A 58 12.32 -3.63 6.98
CA THR A 58 11.72 -2.46 6.34
C THR A 58 10.23 -2.66 6.05
N THR A 59 9.51 -1.54 5.92
CA THR A 59 8.17 -1.49 5.36
C THR A 59 8.14 -0.49 4.22
N GLN A 60 7.44 -0.80 3.12
CA GLN A 60 7.22 0.12 1.99
C GLN A 60 5.74 0.49 1.95
N ILE A 61 5.47 1.77 2.05
CA ILE A 61 4.14 2.37 2.02
C ILE A 61 3.91 2.92 0.62
N ASP A 62 2.83 2.52 -0.03
CA ASP A 62 2.57 2.93 -1.41
C ASP A 62 2.44 4.44 -1.51
N HIS A 63 1.61 5.06 -0.64
CA HIS A 63 1.46 6.52 -0.60
C HIS A 63 1.26 7.04 0.83
N VAL A 64 1.91 8.16 1.12
CA VAL A 64 1.63 8.99 2.30
C VAL A 64 1.21 10.37 1.79
N LEU A 65 -0.07 10.73 1.95
CA LEU A 65 -0.59 12.05 1.63
C LEU A 65 -0.61 12.89 2.91
N VAL A 66 0.22 13.92 2.95
CA VAL A 66 0.20 14.94 4.02
C VAL A 66 -0.63 16.10 3.52
N ALA A 67 -1.77 16.34 4.15
CA ALA A 67 -2.67 17.44 3.83
C ALA A 67 -2.96 18.27 5.09
N ASP A 68 -3.49 19.44 4.91
CA ASP A 68 -3.93 20.32 6.03
C ASP A 68 -5.00 19.66 6.92
N ILE A 69 -5.72 18.67 6.40
CA ILE A 69 -6.79 17.92 7.07
C ILE A 69 -6.35 16.54 7.60
N GLY A 70 -5.08 16.20 7.56
CA GLY A 70 -4.56 14.94 8.11
C GLY A 70 -3.44 14.28 7.31
N ILE A 71 -2.97 13.15 7.83
CA ILE A 71 -1.95 12.29 7.23
C ILE A 71 -2.62 10.99 6.78
N PHE A 72 -2.78 10.82 5.48
CA PHE A 72 -3.41 9.62 4.92
C PHE A 72 -2.32 8.59 4.56
N VAL A 73 -2.46 7.38 5.10
CA VAL A 73 -1.60 6.24 4.78
C VAL A 73 -2.38 5.32 3.86
N ILE A 74 -1.97 5.25 2.60
CA ILE A 74 -2.76 4.62 1.53
C ILE A 74 -2.03 3.37 1.02
N GLU A 75 -2.71 2.25 1.11
CA GLU A 75 -2.33 0.97 0.50
C GLU A 75 -3.14 0.78 -0.78
N THR A 76 -2.49 0.44 -1.88
CA THR A 76 -3.11 0.27 -3.20
C THR A 76 -3.21 -1.20 -3.59
N LYS A 77 -4.38 -1.62 -4.09
CA LYS A 77 -4.61 -2.96 -4.64
C LYS A 77 -5.16 -2.88 -6.06
N HIS A 78 -4.35 -3.22 -7.05
CA HIS A 78 -4.78 -3.29 -8.45
C HIS A 78 -5.31 -4.70 -8.77
N TYR A 79 -6.53 -4.99 -8.31
CA TYR A 79 -7.18 -6.28 -8.45
C TYR A 79 -8.44 -6.18 -9.31
N SER A 80 -8.81 -7.30 -9.94
CA SER A 80 -10.05 -7.48 -10.67
C SER A 80 -10.80 -8.71 -10.16
N GLY A 81 -12.07 -8.86 -10.56
CA GLY A 81 -12.93 -9.95 -10.13
C GLY A 81 -13.50 -9.74 -8.73
N TRP A 82 -13.97 -10.81 -8.12
CA TRP A 82 -14.66 -10.75 -6.83
C TRP A 82 -13.68 -10.78 -5.66
N ILE A 83 -13.89 -9.90 -4.70
CA ILE A 83 -13.13 -9.84 -3.46
C ILE A 83 -14.02 -10.23 -2.27
N TYR A 84 -13.57 -11.24 -1.56
CA TYR A 84 -14.18 -11.71 -0.32
C TYR A 84 -13.21 -11.50 0.82
N GLY A 85 -13.70 -10.99 1.96
CA GLY A 85 -12.88 -10.77 3.14
C GLY A 85 -13.68 -10.10 4.24
N GLY A 86 -12.98 -9.69 5.29
CA GLY A 86 -13.52 -8.93 6.40
C GLY A 86 -12.39 -8.32 7.22
N PRO A 87 -12.66 -7.27 8.02
CA PRO A 87 -11.62 -6.54 8.75
C PRO A 87 -10.75 -7.41 9.64
N ASN A 88 -11.34 -8.43 10.26
CA ASN A 88 -10.69 -9.29 11.26
C ASN A 88 -9.98 -10.52 10.66
N GLN A 89 -10.19 -10.84 9.38
CA GLN A 89 -9.57 -12.00 8.75
C GLN A 89 -8.09 -11.75 8.48
N SER A 90 -7.26 -12.78 8.58
CA SER A 90 -5.81 -12.66 8.26
C SER A 90 -5.55 -12.59 6.76
N GLN A 91 -6.39 -13.25 5.98
CA GLN A 91 -6.30 -13.32 4.51
C GLN A 91 -7.66 -13.05 3.88
N TRP A 92 -7.63 -12.44 2.70
CA TRP A 92 -8.78 -12.25 1.83
C TRP A 92 -8.67 -13.16 0.61
N THR A 93 -9.76 -13.29 -0.13
CA THR A 93 -9.82 -14.15 -1.32
C THR A 93 -10.24 -13.31 -2.53
N GLN A 94 -9.43 -13.35 -3.58
CA GLN A 94 -9.79 -12.87 -4.92
C GLN A 94 -10.31 -14.06 -5.73
N VAL A 95 -11.43 -13.88 -6.42
CA VAL A 95 -11.98 -14.87 -7.37
C VAL A 95 -12.03 -14.26 -8.77
N ILE A 96 -11.32 -14.89 -9.70
CA ILE A 96 -11.34 -14.55 -11.12
C ILE A 96 -11.83 -15.77 -11.86
N TYR A 97 -13.02 -15.70 -12.47
CA TYR A 97 -13.73 -16.84 -13.01
C TYR A 97 -13.91 -17.94 -11.95
N LYS A 98 -13.21 -19.09 -12.11
CA LYS A 98 -13.25 -20.21 -11.16
C LYS A 98 -12.00 -20.31 -10.27
N VAL A 99 -11.03 -19.43 -10.49
CA VAL A 99 -9.75 -19.45 -9.74
C VAL A 99 -9.86 -18.60 -8.48
N LYS A 100 -9.50 -19.18 -7.34
CA LYS A 100 -9.48 -18.53 -6.04
C LYS A 100 -8.03 -18.30 -5.59
N ASN A 101 -7.66 -17.03 -5.40
CA ASN A 101 -6.33 -16.62 -4.92
C ASN A 101 -6.46 -15.99 -3.54
N LYS A 102 -5.72 -16.50 -2.56
CA LYS A 102 -5.63 -15.87 -1.24
C LYS A 102 -4.54 -14.81 -1.24
N PHE A 103 -4.79 -13.73 -0.52
CA PHE A 103 -3.81 -12.66 -0.30
C PHE A 103 -3.93 -12.10 1.12
N GLN A 104 -2.87 -11.45 1.58
CA GLN A 104 -2.85 -10.82 2.90
C GLN A 104 -3.97 -9.78 3.01
N ASN A 105 -4.65 -9.73 4.14
CA ASN A 105 -5.61 -8.67 4.43
C ASN A 105 -4.94 -7.29 4.34
N PRO A 106 -5.36 -6.42 3.39
CA PRO A 106 -4.69 -5.14 3.18
C PRO A 106 -4.94 -4.14 4.31
N ILE A 107 -6.00 -4.30 5.10
CA ILE A 107 -6.22 -3.48 6.31
C ILE A 107 -5.12 -3.77 7.32
N ARG A 108 -4.80 -5.05 7.55
CA ARG A 108 -3.72 -5.45 8.46
C ARG A 108 -2.34 -5.01 7.96
N GLN A 109 -2.13 -5.07 6.64
CA GLN A 109 -0.91 -4.57 6.03
C GLN A 109 -0.79 -3.06 6.27
N ASN A 110 -1.83 -2.30 5.94
CA ASN A 110 -1.85 -0.84 6.09
C ASN A 110 -1.80 -0.39 7.56
N TYR A 111 -2.35 -1.19 8.49
CA TYR A 111 -2.19 -0.93 9.92
C TYR A 111 -0.72 -0.96 10.36
N GLY A 112 0.07 -1.90 9.83
CA GLY A 112 1.53 -1.92 10.06
C GLY A 112 2.23 -0.67 9.51
N HIS A 113 1.85 -0.22 8.31
CA HIS A 113 2.33 1.02 7.71
C HIS A 113 1.97 2.25 8.56
N LEU A 114 0.71 2.31 9.00
CA LEU A 114 0.19 3.36 9.87
C LEU A 114 1.01 3.48 11.17
N LYS A 115 1.24 2.35 11.86
CA LYS A 115 2.03 2.34 13.10
C LYS A 115 3.46 2.79 12.89
N THR A 116 4.07 2.45 11.76
CA THR A 116 5.41 2.93 11.41
C THR A 116 5.43 4.44 11.17
N ILE A 117 4.43 5.01 10.49
CA ILE A 117 4.33 6.47 10.32
C ILE A 117 4.03 7.14 11.67
N GLN A 118 3.10 6.64 12.46
CA GLN A 118 2.76 7.18 13.78
C GLN A 118 3.98 7.27 14.69
N SER A 119 4.87 6.27 14.70
CA SER A 119 6.07 6.24 15.54
C SER A 119 7.08 7.37 15.23
N LEU A 120 6.95 8.04 14.10
CA LEU A 120 7.81 9.18 13.77
C LEU A 120 7.38 10.49 14.46
N PHE A 121 6.18 10.54 15.05
CA PHE A 121 5.56 11.77 15.53
C PHE A 121 4.94 11.61 16.92
N THR A 122 4.83 12.72 17.61
CA THR A 122 3.99 12.88 18.80
C THR A 122 2.73 13.65 18.39
N LEU A 123 1.85 12.98 17.65
CA LEU A 123 0.58 13.51 17.17
C LEU A 123 -0.55 12.58 17.60
N PRO A 124 -1.77 13.10 17.83
CA PRO A 124 -2.95 12.29 18.10
C PRO A 124 -3.22 11.26 16.99
N ASP A 125 -3.69 10.08 17.37
CA ASP A 125 -3.94 8.97 16.44
C ASP A 125 -4.97 9.33 15.36
N GLU A 126 -5.95 10.19 15.69
CA GLU A 126 -6.99 10.67 14.77
C GLU A 126 -6.44 11.52 13.60
N ASN A 127 -5.21 12.01 13.71
CA ASN A 127 -4.55 12.75 12.62
C ASN A 127 -4.06 11.83 11.49
N PHE A 128 -4.08 10.51 11.72
CA PHE A 128 -3.60 9.52 10.78
C PHE A 128 -4.75 8.66 10.25
N ILE A 129 -4.97 8.71 8.97
CA ILE A 129 -6.12 8.08 8.30
C ILE A 129 -5.63 6.94 7.40
N PRO A 130 -5.85 5.66 7.79
CA PRO A 130 -5.53 4.54 6.92
C PRO A 130 -6.59 4.38 5.83
N LEU A 131 -6.17 4.19 4.58
CA LEU A 131 -7.05 3.87 3.46
C LEU A 131 -6.49 2.70 2.66
N VAL A 132 -7.36 1.80 2.21
CA VAL A 132 -7.07 0.77 1.22
C VAL A 132 -7.85 1.08 -0.04
N VAL A 133 -7.14 1.32 -1.15
CA VAL A 133 -7.75 1.75 -2.41
C VAL A 133 -7.61 0.65 -3.46
N PHE A 134 -8.75 0.15 -3.95
CA PHE A 134 -8.80 -0.77 -5.07
C PHE A 134 -8.92 0.00 -6.38
N THR A 135 -7.96 -0.22 -7.31
CA THR A 135 -7.85 0.54 -8.56
C THR A 135 -8.19 -0.28 -9.81
N GLY A 136 -8.39 -1.58 -9.66
CA GLY A 136 -8.84 -2.46 -10.75
C GLY A 136 -10.36 -2.63 -10.75
N ASN A 137 -10.87 -3.50 -11.63
CA ASN A 137 -12.29 -3.83 -11.72
C ASN A 137 -12.68 -4.89 -10.66
N ALA A 138 -12.34 -4.63 -9.40
CA ALA A 138 -12.70 -5.49 -8.29
C ALA A 138 -14.13 -5.21 -7.82
N GLU A 139 -14.90 -6.26 -7.55
CA GLU A 139 -16.21 -6.17 -6.92
C GLU A 139 -16.14 -6.70 -5.49
N PHE A 140 -16.55 -5.92 -4.51
CA PHE A 140 -16.61 -6.33 -3.12
C PHE A 140 -17.87 -7.20 -2.88
N LYS A 141 -17.68 -8.46 -2.47
CA LYS A 141 -18.73 -9.44 -2.23
C LYS A 141 -18.98 -9.69 -0.74
N SER A 142 -18.31 -8.93 0.12
CA SER A 142 -18.51 -8.90 1.57
C SER A 142 -18.22 -7.49 2.10
N ASP A 143 -18.62 -7.21 3.33
CA ASP A 143 -18.26 -5.97 4.01
C ASP A 143 -16.77 -6.01 4.36
N LEU A 144 -16.00 -5.15 3.70
CA LEU A 144 -14.56 -5.03 3.90
C LEU A 144 -14.19 -3.95 4.92
N GLY A 145 -15.16 -3.19 5.42
CA GLY A 145 -14.98 -2.09 6.35
C GLY A 145 -14.86 -0.71 5.67
N PRO A 146 -15.06 0.39 6.45
CA PRO A 146 -15.26 1.74 5.93
C PRO A 146 -14.02 2.37 5.26
N ASN A 147 -12.83 1.87 5.57
CA ASN A 147 -11.57 2.40 5.02
C ASN A 147 -11.08 1.62 3.78
N VAL A 148 -11.92 0.73 3.24
CA VAL A 148 -11.66 -0.01 1.99
C VAL A 148 -12.58 0.52 0.91
N ILE A 149 -12.00 1.14 -0.10
CA ILE A 149 -12.75 1.90 -1.11
C ILE A 149 -12.30 1.55 -2.53
N GLN A 150 -13.16 1.87 -3.48
CA GLN A 150 -12.81 1.91 -4.91
C GLN A 150 -12.14 3.25 -5.25
N LEU A 151 -11.34 3.28 -6.32
CA LEU A 151 -10.64 4.49 -6.77
C LEU A 151 -11.57 5.69 -7.00
N ASN A 152 -12.77 5.45 -7.54
CA ASN A 152 -13.75 6.50 -7.79
C ASN A 152 -14.31 7.17 -6.51
N GLN A 153 -14.14 6.54 -5.36
CA GLN A 153 -14.55 7.07 -4.05
C GLN A 153 -13.43 7.84 -3.36
N LEU A 154 -12.17 7.78 -3.89
CA LEU A 154 -10.98 8.28 -3.21
C LEU A 154 -11.11 9.76 -2.83
N ILE A 155 -11.45 10.64 -3.76
CA ILE A 155 -11.52 12.08 -3.49
C ILE A 155 -12.62 12.40 -2.47
N ALA A 156 -13.80 11.80 -2.59
CA ALA A 156 -14.84 11.97 -1.61
C ALA A 156 -14.41 11.54 -0.20
N GLN A 157 -13.69 10.42 -0.10
CA GLN A 157 -13.16 9.93 1.18
C GLN A 157 -12.06 10.83 1.75
N LEU A 158 -11.19 11.39 0.91
CA LEU A 158 -10.16 12.33 1.33
C LEU A 158 -10.75 13.65 1.85
N THR A 159 -11.84 14.13 1.25
CA THR A 159 -12.46 15.44 1.56
C THR A 159 -13.60 15.37 2.56
N ALA A 160 -13.98 14.18 3.04
CA ALA A 160 -15.18 13.95 3.87
C ALA A 160 -15.13 14.71 5.21
N GLY A 161 -15.64 15.98 5.23
CA GLY A 161 -16.01 16.70 6.44
C GLY A 161 -14.93 16.88 7.51
N ARG A 162 -13.64 16.87 7.14
CA ARG A 162 -12.52 16.94 8.09
C ARG A 162 -12.16 18.39 8.38
N PRO A 163 -11.91 18.74 9.66
CA PRO A 163 -11.40 20.06 10.01
C PRO A 163 -9.95 20.23 9.52
N VAL A 164 -9.53 21.46 9.36
CA VAL A 164 -8.11 21.81 9.17
C VAL A 164 -7.36 21.55 10.48
N LEU A 165 -6.33 20.70 10.41
CA LEU A 165 -5.52 20.26 11.55
C LEU A 165 -4.12 20.86 11.52
N PHE A 166 -3.58 21.12 10.31
CA PHE A 166 -2.19 21.52 10.12
C PHE A 166 -2.10 22.81 9.29
N ASP A 167 -1.29 23.74 9.76
CA ASP A 167 -0.80 24.85 8.97
C ASP A 167 0.36 24.42 8.05
N GLU A 168 0.80 25.29 7.16
CA GLU A 168 1.89 25.03 6.22
C GLU A 168 3.20 24.65 6.92
N ARG A 169 3.51 25.29 8.06
CA ARG A 169 4.72 25.03 8.84
C ARG A 169 4.68 23.61 9.44
N LYS A 170 3.54 23.21 9.98
CA LYS A 170 3.34 21.87 10.52
C LYS A 170 3.42 20.80 9.43
N MET A 171 2.81 21.05 8.27
CA MET A 171 2.91 20.16 7.11
C MET A 171 4.36 20.02 6.64
N ALA A 172 5.10 21.14 6.51
CA ALA A 172 6.52 21.11 6.13
C ALA A 172 7.37 20.30 7.12
N TYR A 173 7.11 20.44 8.42
CA TYR A 173 7.77 19.64 9.45
C TYR A 173 7.47 18.14 9.29
N ILE A 174 6.20 17.77 9.06
CA ILE A 174 5.78 16.37 8.88
C ILE A 174 6.48 15.76 7.65
N ILE A 175 6.43 16.47 6.53
CA ILE A 175 7.06 16.04 5.27
C ILE A 175 8.57 15.87 5.47
N GLY A 176 9.24 16.87 6.02
CA GLY A 176 10.69 16.86 6.26
C GLY A 176 11.10 15.69 7.15
N ARG A 177 10.32 15.39 8.20
CA ARG A 177 10.61 14.27 9.08
C ARG A 177 10.45 12.91 8.40
N ILE A 178 9.44 12.72 7.55
CA ILE A 178 9.29 11.49 6.74
C ILE A 178 10.47 11.38 5.76
N GLU A 179 10.81 12.45 5.04
CA GLU A 179 11.91 12.48 4.07
C GLU A 179 13.27 12.17 4.71
N MET A 180 13.52 12.65 5.93
CA MET A 180 14.74 12.35 6.69
C MET A 180 14.84 10.88 7.12
N LYS A 181 13.70 10.22 7.36
CA LYS A 181 13.66 8.85 7.90
C LYS A 181 13.51 7.79 6.83
N ARG A 182 13.00 8.16 5.64
CA ARG A 182 12.87 7.19 4.55
C ARG A 182 14.24 6.80 3.99
N LEU A 183 14.36 5.54 3.59
CA LEU A 183 15.52 5.08 2.84
C LEU A 183 15.52 5.74 1.46
N ARG A 184 16.71 6.02 0.93
CA ARG A 184 16.84 6.59 -0.42
C ARG A 184 16.16 5.67 -1.44
N ARG A 185 15.42 6.26 -2.36
CA ARG A 185 14.81 5.51 -3.46
C ARG A 185 15.90 5.06 -4.43
N SER A 186 16.24 3.76 -4.39
CA SER A 186 17.24 3.14 -5.23
C SER A 186 16.87 1.68 -5.47
N LEU A 187 17.44 1.07 -6.53
CA LEU A 187 17.29 -0.36 -6.79
C LEU A 187 17.78 -1.20 -5.60
N GLU A 188 18.84 -0.75 -4.94
CA GLU A 188 19.39 -1.41 -3.74
C GLU A 188 18.38 -1.41 -2.56
N THR A 189 17.70 -0.29 -2.34
CA THR A 189 16.63 -0.20 -1.33
C THR A 189 15.46 -1.12 -1.65
N ASP A 190 15.06 -1.18 -2.92
CA ASP A 190 13.99 -2.05 -3.37
C ASP A 190 14.37 -3.53 -3.23
N GLU A 191 15.61 -3.90 -3.59
CA GLU A 191 16.13 -5.26 -3.39
C GLU A 191 16.25 -5.62 -1.90
N TYR A 192 16.75 -4.70 -1.07
CA TYR A 192 16.81 -4.90 0.38
C TYR A 192 15.43 -5.13 0.97
N HIS A 193 14.44 -4.35 0.58
CA HIS A 193 13.05 -4.52 1.00
C HIS A 193 12.48 -5.88 0.55
N LEU A 194 12.68 -6.27 -0.71
CA LEU A 194 12.22 -7.55 -1.25
C LEU A 194 12.87 -8.74 -0.52
N ASN A 195 14.16 -8.65 -0.19
CA ASN A 195 14.87 -9.69 0.55
C ASN A 195 14.33 -9.83 1.99
N ASN A 196 13.99 -8.72 2.64
CA ASN A 196 13.33 -8.74 3.95
C ASN A 196 11.94 -9.41 3.90
N ILE A 197 11.15 -9.15 2.87
CA ILE A 197 9.86 -9.84 2.67
C ILE A 197 10.08 -11.34 2.48
N ARG A 198 11.02 -11.75 1.63
CA ARG A 198 11.32 -13.16 1.37
C ARG A 198 11.77 -13.91 2.63
N SER A 199 12.61 -13.30 3.46
CA SER A 199 13.07 -13.87 4.72
C SER A 199 11.92 -14.08 5.71
N LYS A 200 11.01 -13.10 5.83
CA LYS A 200 9.80 -13.22 6.67
C LYS A 200 8.85 -14.31 6.20
N ILE A 201 8.70 -14.51 4.89
CA ILE A 201 7.89 -15.60 4.33
C ILE A 201 8.50 -16.95 4.67
N ARG A 202 9.83 -17.13 4.50
CA ARG A 202 10.53 -18.37 4.83
C ARG A 202 10.43 -18.75 6.30
N GLN A 203 10.46 -17.78 7.21
CA GLN A 203 10.32 -18.02 8.66
C GLN A 203 8.90 -18.39 9.08
N ARG A 204 7.87 -18.15 8.25
CA ARG A 204 6.46 -18.46 8.51
C ARG A 204 5.98 -19.73 7.81
N SER A 205 6.79 -20.31 6.95
CA SER A 205 6.50 -21.61 6.34
C SER A 205 6.96 -22.71 7.30
N PRO A 206 6.05 -23.62 7.72
CA PRO A 206 6.37 -24.72 8.65
C PRO A 206 7.37 -25.69 8.04
#